data_e905cf344598779374778a77c52d47e1
#
_entry.id   e905cf344598779374778a77c52d47e1
#
_cell.length_a   1.000
_cell.length_b   1.000
_cell.length_c   1.000
_cell.angle_alpha   90.00
_cell.angle_beta   90.00
_cell.angle_gamma   90.00
#
_symmetry.space_group_name_H-M   'P 1'
#
loop_
_entity.id
_entity.type
_entity.pdbx_description
1 polymer ?
#
loop_
_entity_poly.entity_id
_entity_poly.type
_entity_poly.pdbx_seq_one_letter_code
_entity_poly.pdbx_strand_id
1 'polypeptide(L)'
;YTAGRASKIVVCGGELRDFPAGKYSEAEHMRQAALELGVDEENIILENSSQSTVENILFALIELQRAFWLNKVRSVLLVTTTYHMRRSLAIARYLFPAHIDIIPCPANDNNTRRDNWMNTPVGIERAKGEAMNIVKCVVNGVIPDFEI
;
A
#
# COMPACT_ATOMS: atom_id res chain seq x y z
N TYR A 1 12.07 8.75 2.75
CA TYR A 1 12.63 9.73 1.86
C TYR A 1 13.73 10.52 2.56
N THR A 2 13.40 11.35 3.56
CA THR A 2 14.38 12.21 4.28
C THR A 2 15.55 11.44 4.90
N ALA A 3 15.38 10.18 5.27
CA ALA A 3 16.45 9.30 5.76
C ALA A 3 17.28 8.65 4.62
N GLY A 4 17.09 9.06 3.36
CA GLY A 4 17.82 8.54 2.21
C GLY A 4 17.53 7.09 1.84
N ARG A 5 16.43 6.49 2.35
CA ARG A 5 16.09 5.08 2.08
C ARG A 5 15.39 4.85 0.75
N ALA A 6 14.76 5.87 0.20
CA ALA A 6 14.11 5.85 -1.10
C ALA A 6 14.27 7.21 -1.77
N SER A 7 14.51 7.22 -3.06
CA SER A 7 14.65 8.46 -3.86
C SER A 7 13.32 8.92 -4.45
N LYS A 8 12.33 8.02 -4.54
CA LYS A 8 11.00 8.32 -5.08
C LYS A 8 9.94 7.70 -4.17
N ILE A 9 8.75 8.28 -4.19
CA ILE A 9 7.58 7.79 -3.47
C ILE A 9 6.46 7.58 -4.48
N VAL A 10 5.84 6.40 -4.46
CA VAL A 10 4.57 6.14 -5.18
C VAL A 10 3.45 6.20 -4.15
N VAL A 11 2.51 7.09 -4.36
CA VAL A 11 1.29 7.20 -3.55
C VAL A 11 0.13 6.63 -4.34
N CYS A 12 -0.63 5.69 -3.75
CA CYS A 12 -1.67 4.93 -4.44
C CYS A 12 -3.01 5.05 -3.72
N GLY A 13 -4.07 5.16 -4.48
CA GLY A 13 -5.44 5.16 -3.98
C GLY A 13 -6.35 6.11 -4.73
N GLY A 14 -7.45 5.58 -5.25
CA GLY A 14 -8.46 6.34 -5.99
C GLY A 14 -9.40 7.12 -5.07
N GLU A 15 -10.55 7.49 -5.62
CA GLU A 15 -11.59 8.22 -4.89
C GLU A 15 -12.14 7.37 -3.73
N LEU A 16 -12.23 7.99 -2.56
CA LEU A 16 -12.86 7.38 -1.40
C LEU A 16 -14.39 7.42 -1.59
N ARG A 17 -15.03 6.26 -1.54
CA ARG A 17 -16.50 6.10 -1.77
C ARG A 17 -17.38 6.93 -0.85
N ASP A 18 -16.86 7.30 0.33
CA ASP A 18 -17.61 8.04 1.36
C ASP A 18 -17.38 9.56 1.32
N PHE A 19 -16.64 10.06 0.33
CA PHE A 19 -16.44 11.50 0.14
C PHE A 19 -17.23 12.02 -1.05
N PRO A 20 -17.65 13.30 -1.04
CA PRO A 20 -18.34 13.89 -2.19
C PRO A 20 -17.50 13.72 -3.46
N ALA A 21 -18.12 13.15 -4.50
CA ALA A 21 -17.48 12.90 -5.79
C ALA A 21 -16.72 14.15 -6.29
N GLY A 22 -15.46 13.96 -6.64
CA GLY A 22 -14.64 14.96 -7.34
C GLY A 22 -13.77 15.85 -6.45
N LYS A 23 -13.55 15.53 -5.17
CA LYS A 23 -12.71 16.43 -4.36
C LYS A 23 -11.26 15.97 -4.11
N TYR A 24 -10.92 14.74 -3.93
CA TYR A 24 -9.53 14.28 -3.82
C TYR A 24 -9.49 12.77 -3.65
N SER A 25 -8.60 12.11 -4.37
CA SER A 25 -8.26 10.70 -4.16
C SER A 25 -7.44 10.52 -2.87
N GLU A 26 -7.38 9.30 -2.36
CA GLU A 26 -6.50 8.96 -1.23
C GLU A 26 -5.03 9.30 -1.56
N ALA A 27 -4.61 9.02 -2.80
CA ALA A 27 -3.26 9.32 -3.28
C ALA A 27 -2.97 10.83 -3.30
N GLU A 28 -3.93 11.67 -3.65
CA GLU A 28 -3.74 13.14 -3.63
C GLU A 28 -3.58 13.68 -2.21
N HIS A 29 -4.31 13.14 -1.24
CA HIS A 29 -4.10 13.50 0.16
C HIS A 29 -2.70 13.10 0.64
N MET A 30 -2.23 11.88 0.27
CA MET A 30 -0.88 11.44 0.60
C MET A 30 0.18 12.30 -0.11
N ARG A 31 -0.04 12.68 -1.38
CA ARG A 31 0.83 13.60 -2.10
C ARG A 31 0.95 14.94 -1.39
N GLN A 32 -0.18 15.54 -1.02
CA GLN A 32 -0.18 16.81 -0.32
C GLN A 32 0.60 16.74 1.01
N ALA A 33 0.35 15.69 1.80
CA ALA A 33 1.08 15.46 3.05
C ALA A 33 2.59 15.27 2.82
N ALA A 34 2.99 14.57 1.75
CA ALA A 34 4.39 14.39 1.40
C ALA A 34 5.08 15.72 1.03
N LEU A 35 4.39 16.59 0.26
CA LEU A 35 4.88 17.94 -0.06
C LEU A 35 5.07 18.80 1.20
N GLU A 36 4.10 18.77 2.12
CA GLU A 36 4.18 19.49 3.40
C GLU A 36 5.35 19.01 4.28
N LEU A 37 5.72 17.74 4.15
CA LEU A 37 6.88 17.13 4.80
C LEU A 37 8.21 17.36 4.06
N GLY A 38 8.21 18.15 2.99
CA GLY A 38 9.40 18.54 2.25
C GLY A 38 9.88 17.50 1.22
N VAL A 39 9.00 16.64 0.74
CA VAL A 39 9.31 15.80 -0.42
C VAL A 39 9.13 16.63 -1.68
N ASP A 40 10.15 16.65 -2.54
CA ASP A 40 10.07 17.36 -3.82
C ASP A 40 8.99 16.72 -4.72
N GLU A 41 8.21 17.54 -5.38
CA GLU A 41 7.11 17.09 -6.24
C GLU A 41 7.57 16.11 -7.33
N GLU A 42 8.71 16.36 -7.95
CA GLU A 42 9.32 15.49 -8.96
C GLU A 42 9.66 14.09 -8.43
N ASN A 43 9.72 13.92 -7.11
CA ASN A 43 9.99 12.65 -6.43
C ASN A 43 8.73 11.91 -6.00
N ILE A 44 7.54 12.45 -6.31
CA ILE A 44 6.26 11.83 -6.00
C ILE A 44 5.61 11.33 -7.30
N ILE A 45 5.32 10.05 -7.34
CA ILE A 45 4.56 9.42 -8.42
C ILE A 45 3.14 9.21 -7.91
N LEU A 46 2.17 9.79 -8.59
CA LEU A 46 0.76 9.73 -8.20
C LEU A 46 0.04 8.62 -8.96
N GLU A 47 -0.56 7.69 -8.23
CA GLU A 47 -1.52 6.73 -8.75
C GLU A 47 -2.87 6.94 -8.03
N ASN A 48 -3.85 7.48 -8.71
CA ASN A 48 -5.12 7.92 -8.12
C ASN A 48 -6.37 7.24 -8.72
N SER A 49 -6.19 6.10 -9.37
CA SER A 49 -7.29 5.40 -10.06
C SER A 49 -7.70 4.10 -9.37
N SER A 50 -6.85 3.53 -8.54
CA SER A 50 -7.05 2.23 -7.89
C SER A 50 -8.20 2.26 -6.87
N GLN A 51 -8.99 1.18 -6.82
CA GLN A 51 -10.15 1.00 -5.94
C GLN A 51 -10.00 -0.17 -4.98
N SER A 52 -8.87 -0.86 -5.03
CA SER A 52 -8.59 -2.03 -4.21
C SER A 52 -7.09 -2.18 -3.97
N THR A 53 -6.70 -2.96 -2.95
CA THR A 53 -5.29 -3.25 -2.67
C THR A 53 -4.59 -3.93 -3.85
N VAL A 54 -5.29 -4.77 -4.59
CA VAL A 54 -4.75 -5.42 -5.80
C VAL A 54 -4.44 -4.38 -6.86
N GLU A 55 -5.38 -3.46 -7.10
CA GLU A 55 -5.19 -2.37 -8.06
C GLU A 55 -4.09 -1.41 -7.62
N ASN A 56 -4.01 -1.06 -6.33
CA ASN A 56 -2.90 -0.25 -5.79
C ASN A 56 -1.54 -0.86 -6.19
N ILE A 57 -1.39 -2.17 -6.03
CA ILE A 57 -0.13 -2.85 -6.35
C ILE A 57 0.08 -2.94 -7.87
N LEU A 58 -0.94 -3.31 -8.64
CA LEU A 58 -0.83 -3.42 -10.10
C LEU A 58 -0.55 -2.06 -10.76
N PHE A 59 -1.26 -1.02 -10.34
CA PHE A 59 -1.08 0.30 -10.93
C PHE A 59 0.24 0.93 -10.48
N ALA A 60 0.68 0.68 -9.22
CA ALA A 60 2.03 1.05 -8.81
C ALA A 60 3.11 0.38 -9.68
N LEU A 61 2.95 -0.90 -10.05
CA LEU A 61 3.86 -1.58 -10.98
C LEU A 61 3.91 -0.89 -12.35
N ILE A 62 2.73 -0.49 -12.86
CA ILE A 62 2.65 0.23 -14.15
C ILE A 62 3.38 1.57 -14.05
N GLU A 63 3.16 2.32 -12.98
CA GLU A 63 3.84 3.61 -12.79
C GLU A 63 5.36 3.44 -12.60
N LEU A 64 5.80 2.42 -11.87
CA LEU A 64 7.22 2.09 -11.74
C LEU A 64 7.84 1.69 -13.09
N GLN A 65 7.11 0.93 -13.92
CA GLN A 65 7.53 0.59 -15.27
C GLN A 65 7.70 1.84 -16.15
N ARG A 66 6.77 2.79 -16.04
CA ARG A 66 6.81 4.04 -16.81
C ARG A 66 7.95 4.94 -16.38
N ALA A 67 8.15 5.06 -15.05
CA ALA A 67 9.15 5.97 -14.50
C ALA A 67 10.59 5.45 -14.59
N PHE A 68 10.80 4.13 -14.41
CA PHE A 68 12.15 3.58 -14.18
C PHE A 68 12.50 2.36 -15.02
N TRP A 69 11.55 1.71 -15.68
CA TRP A 69 11.69 0.36 -16.20
C TRP A 69 11.85 -0.67 -15.06
N LEU A 70 10.92 -1.57 -14.87
CA LEU A 70 10.91 -2.52 -13.75
C LEU A 70 12.20 -3.33 -13.60
N ASN A 71 12.90 -3.63 -14.69
CA ASN A 71 14.19 -4.32 -14.65
C ASN A 71 15.32 -3.53 -13.96
N LYS A 72 15.14 -2.24 -13.73
CA LYS A 72 16.09 -1.38 -13.00
C LYS A 72 15.72 -1.22 -11.53
N VAL A 73 14.48 -1.51 -11.15
CA VAL A 73 14.03 -1.47 -9.76
C VAL A 73 14.59 -2.70 -9.03
N ARG A 74 15.27 -2.50 -7.91
CA ARG A 74 15.88 -3.55 -7.10
C ARG A 74 15.09 -3.87 -5.84
N SER A 75 14.55 -2.84 -5.22
CA SER A 75 13.77 -2.98 -4.00
C SER A 75 12.66 -1.96 -3.91
N VAL A 76 11.60 -2.33 -3.22
CA VAL A 76 10.45 -1.47 -2.92
C VAL A 76 10.18 -1.52 -1.43
N LEU A 77 10.09 -0.35 -0.79
CA LEU A 77 9.60 -0.23 0.58
C LEU A 77 8.07 -0.21 0.54
N LEU A 78 7.43 -1.27 0.98
CA LEU A 78 5.98 -1.35 1.07
C LEU A 78 5.52 -0.72 2.38
N VAL A 79 4.89 0.45 2.30
CA VAL A 79 4.41 1.21 3.46
C VAL A 79 2.90 1.11 3.55
N THR A 80 2.40 0.60 4.66
CA THR A 80 0.97 0.59 5.01
C THR A 80 0.81 0.36 6.51
N THR A 81 -0.40 0.46 7.04
CA THR A 81 -0.67 0.22 8.46
C THR A 81 -0.38 -1.21 8.88
N THR A 82 -0.04 -1.42 10.15
CA THR A 82 0.37 -2.73 10.68
C THR A 82 -0.67 -3.82 10.41
N TYR A 83 -1.97 -3.56 10.63
CA TYR A 83 -3.01 -4.55 10.40
C TYR A 83 -3.18 -4.94 8.94
N HIS A 84 -2.89 -4.02 8.03
CA HIS A 84 -3.03 -4.19 6.58
C HIS A 84 -1.80 -4.81 5.92
N MET A 85 -0.65 -4.78 6.58
CA MET A 85 0.66 -5.17 6.03
C MET A 85 0.68 -6.61 5.50
N ARG A 86 0.09 -7.57 6.24
CA ARG A 86 0.13 -8.99 5.84
C ARG A 86 -0.49 -9.22 4.47
N ARG A 87 -1.69 -8.67 4.22
CA ARG A 87 -2.40 -8.81 2.95
C ARG A 87 -1.69 -8.06 1.82
N SER A 88 -1.29 -6.84 2.07
CA SER A 88 -0.56 -6.04 1.08
C SER A 88 0.76 -6.70 0.68
N LEU A 89 1.50 -7.26 1.63
CA LEU A 89 2.77 -7.96 1.36
C LEU A 89 2.55 -9.25 0.57
N ALA A 90 1.51 -10.04 0.88
CA ALA A 90 1.19 -11.24 0.14
C ALA A 90 0.85 -10.92 -1.33
N ILE A 91 0.02 -9.92 -1.56
CA ILE A 91 -0.33 -9.46 -2.91
C ILE A 91 0.91 -8.91 -3.64
N ALA A 92 1.71 -8.07 -2.98
CA ALA A 92 2.89 -7.50 -3.59
C ALA A 92 3.90 -8.58 -3.99
N ARG A 93 4.18 -9.56 -3.14
CA ARG A 93 5.10 -10.66 -3.45
C ARG A 93 4.62 -11.55 -4.58
N TYR A 94 3.32 -11.67 -4.75
CA TYR A 94 2.74 -12.45 -5.85
C TYR A 94 2.80 -11.70 -7.19
N LEU A 95 2.58 -10.39 -7.17
CA LEU A 95 2.48 -9.58 -8.39
C LEU A 95 3.80 -8.97 -8.85
N PHE A 96 4.71 -8.65 -7.94
CA PHE A 96 6.00 -8.07 -8.30
C PHE A 96 6.94 -9.10 -8.94
N PRO A 97 7.75 -8.71 -9.94
CA PRO A 97 8.80 -9.57 -10.46
C PRO A 97 9.74 -10.07 -9.36
N ALA A 98 10.13 -11.34 -9.42
CA ALA A 98 10.90 -12.02 -8.38
C ALA A 98 12.30 -11.39 -8.09
N HIS A 99 12.81 -10.57 -9.00
CA HIS A 99 14.08 -9.85 -8.81
C HIS A 99 13.97 -8.57 -7.97
N ILE A 100 12.73 -8.17 -7.61
CA ILE A 100 12.47 -6.97 -6.82
C ILE A 100 12.21 -7.37 -5.37
N ASP A 101 13.07 -6.93 -4.47
CA ASP A 101 12.90 -7.16 -3.03
C ASP A 101 11.77 -6.30 -2.48
N ILE A 102 10.77 -6.91 -1.87
CA ILE A 102 9.68 -6.19 -1.18
C ILE A 102 9.99 -6.14 0.31
N ILE A 103 10.30 -4.94 0.79
CA ILE A 103 10.67 -4.68 2.18
C ILE A 103 9.46 -4.11 2.92
N PRO A 104 8.85 -4.85 3.86
CA PRO A 104 7.70 -4.35 4.60
C PRO A 104 8.12 -3.24 5.58
N CYS A 105 7.40 -2.13 5.54
CA CYS A 105 7.60 -0.97 6.41
C CYS A 105 6.25 -0.60 7.07
N PRO A 106 5.81 -1.34 8.11
CA PRO A 106 4.53 -1.08 8.75
C PRO A 106 4.52 0.26 9.47
N ALA A 107 3.52 1.08 9.17
CA ALA A 107 3.24 2.32 9.87
C ALA A 107 2.30 2.06 11.05
N ASN A 108 2.61 2.67 12.19
CA ASN A 108 1.77 2.59 13.38
C ASN A 108 0.61 3.59 13.29
N ASP A 109 -0.58 3.12 13.58
CA ASP A 109 -1.74 3.97 13.84
C ASP A 109 -2.16 3.89 15.33
N ASN A 110 -3.21 4.63 15.70
CA ASN A 110 -3.64 4.71 17.08
C ASN A 110 -4.40 3.46 17.57
N ASN A 111 -4.93 2.61 16.67
CA ASN A 111 -5.90 1.57 17.02
C ASN A 111 -5.51 0.17 16.58
N THR A 112 -4.54 0.02 15.67
CA THR A 112 -4.27 -1.27 15.02
C THR A 112 -2.80 -1.68 15.06
N ARG A 113 -2.05 -1.20 16.05
CA ARG A 113 -0.69 -1.68 16.32
C ARG A 113 -0.74 -3.09 16.90
N ARG A 114 0.37 -3.80 16.79
CA ARG A 114 0.54 -5.16 17.30
C ARG A 114 0.17 -5.31 18.79
N ASP A 115 0.42 -4.28 19.56
CA ASP A 115 0.26 -4.26 21.02
C ASP A 115 -1.07 -3.67 21.50
N ASN A 116 -1.90 -3.09 20.62
CA ASN A 116 -3.11 -2.40 21.04
C ASN A 116 -4.41 -2.71 20.27
N TRP A 117 -4.33 -3.43 19.13
CA TRP A 117 -5.50 -3.68 18.29
C TRP A 117 -6.67 -4.38 19.03
N MET A 118 -6.34 -5.21 20.04
CA MET A 118 -7.34 -5.92 20.86
C MET A 118 -8.00 -5.05 21.92
N ASN A 119 -7.51 -3.84 22.15
CA ASN A 119 -7.98 -2.98 23.23
C ASN A 119 -9.17 -2.09 22.85
N THR A 120 -9.50 -2.04 21.55
CA THR A 120 -10.60 -1.22 21.04
C THR A 120 -11.50 -2.01 20.10
N PRO A 121 -12.83 -1.75 20.09
CA PRO A 121 -13.73 -2.37 19.12
C PRO A 121 -13.29 -2.14 17.66
N VAL A 122 -12.81 -0.95 17.35
CA VAL A 122 -12.32 -0.57 16.01
C VAL A 122 -11.10 -1.40 15.62
N GLY A 123 -10.14 -1.58 16.53
CA GLY A 123 -8.95 -2.41 16.28
C GLY A 123 -9.33 -3.87 16.02
N ILE A 124 -10.21 -4.43 16.84
CA ILE A 124 -10.70 -5.80 16.69
C ILE A 124 -11.42 -5.99 15.35
N GLU A 125 -12.31 -5.08 14.99
CA GLU A 125 -13.07 -5.15 13.73
C GLU A 125 -12.14 -5.08 12.51
N ARG A 126 -11.20 -4.15 12.51
CA ARG A 126 -10.21 -4.01 11.42
C ARG A 126 -9.33 -5.27 11.28
N ALA A 127 -8.83 -5.81 12.40
CA ALA A 127 -8.00 -7.01 12.37
C ALA A 127 -8.79 -8.24 11.86
N LYS A 128 -10.04 -8.41 12.29
CA LYS A 128 -10.94 -9.46 11.77
C LYS A 128 -11.25 -9.25 10.28
N GLY A 129 -11.55 -8.02 9.88
CA GLY A 129 -11.83 -7.68 8.49
C GLY A 129 -10.64 -8.02 7.58
N GLU A 130 -9.41 -7.70 7.98
CA GLU A 130 -8.22 -8.05 7.21
C GLU A 130 -7.97 -9.56 7.14
N ALA A 131 -8.19 -10.30 8.23
CA ALA A 131 -8.08 -11.75 8.19
C ALA A 131 -9.07 -12.37 7.18
N MET A 132 -10.31 -11.90 7.17
CA MET A 132 -11.31 -12.32 6.18
C MET A 132 -10.96 -11.89 4.75
N ASN A 133 -10.38 -10.72 4.58
CA ASN A 133 -9.96 -10.22 3.26
C ASN A 133 -8.80 -11.05 2.68
N ILE A 134 -7.88 -11.54 3.50
CA ILE A 134 -6.84 -12.48 3.04
C ILE A 134 -7.49 -13.77 2.52
N VAL A 135 -8.41 -14.36 3.29
CA VAL A 135 -9.14 -15.56 2.85
C VAL A 135 -9.86 -15.31 1.52
N LYS A 136 -10.55 -14.18 1.38
CA LYS A 136 -11.19 -13.81 0.12
C LYS A 136 -10.20 -13.69 -1.05
N CYS A 137 -9.00 -13.17 -0.82
CA CYS A 137 -7.97 -13.10 -1.86
C CYS A 137 -7.55 -14.49 -2.34
N VAL A 138 -7.43 -15.47 -1.45
CA VAL A 138 -7.14 -16.87 -1.81
C VAL A 138 -8.31 -17.50 -2.54
N VAL A 139 -9.52 -17.45 -1.97
CA VAL A 139 -10.73 -18.05 -2.55
C VAL A 139 -11.04 -17.51 -3.95
N ASN A 140 -10.81 -16.23 -4.16
CA ASN A 140 -11.02 -15.56 -5.45
C ASN A 140 -9.83 -15.71 -6.43
N GLY A 141 -8.79 -16.44 -6.06
CA GLY A 141 -7.61 -16.65 -6.90
C GLY A 141 -6.75 -15.40 -7.13
N VAL A 142 -6.86 -14.39 -6.25
CA VAL A 142 -6.04 -13.16 -6.32
C VAL A 142 -4.60 -13.43 -5.93
N ILE A 143 -4.41 -14.29 -4.94
CA ILE A 143 -3.12 -14.83 -4.52
C ILE A 143 -3.24 -16.36 -4.37
N PRO A 144 -2.15 -17.12 -4.56
CA PRO A 144 -2.17 -18.55 -4.30
C PRO A 144 -2.44 -18.82 -2.81
N ASP A 145 -2.97 -20.01 -2.52
CA ASP A 145 -3.02 -20.51 -1.15
C ASP A 145 -1.58 -20.64 -0.64
N PHE A 146 -1.36 -20.22 0.59
CA PHE A 146 -0.05 -20.33 1.22
C PHE A 146 -0.11 -21.34 2.34
N GLU A 147 0.83 -22.26 2.33
CA GLU A 147 1.05 -23.18 3.44
C GLU A 147 1.38 -22.35 4.71
N ILE A 148 0.72 -22.73 5.80
CA ILE A 148 0.89 -22.08 7.11
C ILE A 148 2.08 -22.71 7.82
#